data_12652db8dc1b4c196b3aeaa67b491da4
#
_entry.id   12652db8dc1b4c196b3aeaa67b491da4
#
_cell.length_a   1.000
_cell.length_b   1.000
_cell.length_c   1.000
_cell.angle_alpha   90.00
_cell.angle_beta   90.00
_cell.angle_gamma   90.00
#
_symmetry.space_group_name_H-M   'P 1'
#
loop_
_entity.id
_entity.type
_entity.pdbx_description
1 polymer ?
#
loop_
_entity_poly.entity_id
_entity_poly.type
_entity_poly.pdbx_seq_one_letter_code
_entity_poly.pdbx_strand_id
1 'polypeptide(L)'
;MALIDSDMNNLKYEMEEEARTGARFKVIGVGGGGCNAVARMVQEGLEGVEFYAMNTDLQALSACNVPNKLQLGAKVTNGLGAGSNPEVGRRAALENTDDIVEILVAS
;
A
#
# COMPACT_ATOMS: atom_id res chain seq x y z
N MET A 1 -0.93 -4.59 -11.47
CA MET A 1 -1.93 -4.17 -12.46
C MET A 1 -2.06 -2.66 -12.43
N ALA A 2 -1.99 -2.04 -13.59
CA ALA A 2 -2.18 -0.59 -13.66
C ALA A 2 -3.67 -0.28 -13.87
N LEU A 3 -4.20 0.68 -13.11
CA LEU A 3 -5.56 1.17 -13.31
C LEU A 3 -5.54 2.24 -14.39
N ILE A 4 -6.50 2.19 -15.32
CA ILE A 4 -6.70 3.27 -16.27
C ILE A 4 -7.47 4.40 -15.58
N ASP A 5 -7.37 5.62 -16.12
CA ASP A 5 -7.94 6.81 -15.49
C ASP A 5 -9.45 6.70 -15.26
N SER A 6 -10.20 6.09 -16.20
CA SER A 6 -11.64 5.90 -16.06
C SER A 6 -11.99 4.95 -14.91
N ASP A 7 -11.22 3.87 -14.73
CA ASP A 7 -11.42 2.94 -13.62
C ASP A 7 -11.12 3.61 -12.28
N MET A 8 -10.10 4.47 -12.26
CA MET A 8 -9.72 5.22 -11.09
C MET A 8 -10.81 6.20 -10.66
N ASN A 9 -11.42 6.89 -11.62
CA ASN A 9 -12.51 7.81 -11.35
C ASN A 9 -13.74 7.09 -10.81
N ASN A 10 -14.07 5.92 -11.35
CA ASN A 10 -15.19 5.11 -10.87
C ASN A 10 -14.94 4.62 -9.45
N LEU A 11 -13.72 4.17 -9.16
CA LEU A 11 -13.35 3.73 -7.82
C LEU A 11 -13.45 4.89 -6.83
N LYS A 12 -12.96 6.06 -7.20
CA LYS A 12 -13.03 7.26 -6.36
C LYS A 12 -14.48 7.58 -6.02
N TYR A 13 -15.36 7.58 -7.01
CA TYR A 13 -16.78 7.87 -6.81
C TYR A 13 -17.42 6.87 -5.85
N GLU A 14 -17.19 5.58 -6.06
CA GLU A 14 -17.76 4.54 -5.20
C GLU A 14 -17.27 4.65 -3.76
N MET A 15 -15.98 4.90 -3.56
CA MET A 15 -15.41 5.03 -2.23
C MET A 15 -15.95 6.27 -1.51
N GLU A 16 -16.10 7.38 -2.21
CA GLU A 16 -16.65 8.60 -1.62
C GLU A 16 -18.12 8.42 -1.22
N GLU A 17 -18.91 7.72 -2.04
CA GLU A 17 -20.30 7.42 -1.71
C GLU A 17 -20.41 6.54 -0.48
N GLU A 18 -19.57 5.49 -0.39
CA GLU A 18 -19.55 4.61 0.78
C GLU A 18 -19.09 5.37 2.04
N ALA A 19 -18.11 6.25 1.90
CA ALA A 19 -17.59 7.02 3.02
C ALA A 19 -18.65 7.93 3.64
N ARG A 20 -19.61 8.41 2.85
CA ARG A 20 -20.72 9.23 3.35
C ARG A 20 -21.63 8.46 4.31
N THR A 21 -21.65 7.13 4.23
CA THR A 21 -22.41 6.29 5.15
C THR A 21 -21.66 5.95 6.43
N GLY A 22 -20.46 6.50 6.61
CA GLY A 22 -19.60 6.22 7.76
C GLY A 22 -18.62 5.08 7.56
N ALA A 23 -18.56 4.51 6.36
CA ALA A 23 -17.58 3.48 6.04
C ALA A 23 -16.16 4.05 6.05
N ARG A 24 -15.21 3.25 6.54
CA ARG A 24 -13.79 3.60 6.53
C ARG A 24 -13.05 2.67 5.59
N PHE A 25 -12.13 3.23 4.84
CA PHE A 25 -11.35 2.46 3.88
C PHE A 25 -9.88 2.55 4.22
N LYS A 26 -9.19 1.42 4.09
CA LYS A 26 -7.74 1.36 4.09
C LYS A 26 -7.31 0.80 2.75
N VAL A 27 -6.48 1.52 2.05
CA VAL A 27 -5.94 1.08 0.76
C VAL A 27 -4.47 0.82 0.95
N ILE A 28 -4.06 -0.41 0.68
CA ILE A 28 -2.71 -0.87 0.94
C ILE A 28 -2.07 -1.27 -0.39
N GLY A 29 -1.01 -0.57 -0.77
CA GLY A 29 -0.21 -0.93 -1.93
C GLY A 29 0.99 -1.75 -1.50
N VAL A 30 1.19 -2.90 -2.13
CA VAL A 30 2.27 -3.82 -1.82
C VAL A 30 3.19 -3.95 -3.03
N GLY A 31 4.50 -3.81 -2.81
CA GLY A 31 5.50 -3.85 -3.87
C GLY A 31 5.53 -2.58 -4.69
N GLY A 32 6.38 -2.55 -5.72
CA GLY A 32 6.57 -1.36 -6.54
C GLY A 32 5.32 -0.92 -7.29
N GLY A 33 4.65 -1.87 -7.94
CA GLY A 33 3.43 -1.57 -8.70
C GLY A 33 2.29 -1.12 -7.82
N GLY A 34 2.08 -1.79 -6.67
CA GLY A 34 1.05 -1.44 -5.71
C GLY A 34 1.28 -0.07 -5.08
N CYS A 35 2.53 0.23 -4.71
CA CYS A 35 2.87 1.53 -4.15
C CYS A 35 2.66 2.67 -5.14
N ASN A 36 2.97 2.45 -6.42
CA ASN A 36 2.71 3.44 -7.47
C ASN A 36 1.22 3.70 -7.65
N ALA A 37 0.42 2.64 -7.64
CA ALA A 37 -1.03 2.78 -7.76
C ALA A 37 -1.62 3.58 -6.60
N VAL A 38 -1.20 3.27 -5.36
CA VAL A 38 -1.66 4.00 -4.17
C VAL A 38 -1.20 5.45 -4.20
N ALA A 39 0.03 5.72 -4.63
CA ALA A 39 0.53 7.09 -4.74
C ALA A 39 -0.33 7.93 -5.70
N ARG A 40 -0.78 7.33 -6.80
CA ARG A 40 -1.70 8.02 -7.72
C ARG A 40 -3.05 8.30 -7.06
N MET A 41 -3.57 7.37 -6.29
CA MET A 41 -4.83 7.57 -5.56
C MET A 41 -4.71 8.68 -4.51
N VAL A 42 -3.58 8.79 -3.84
CA VAL A 42 -3.32 9.88 -2.90
C VAL A 42 -3.40 11.24 -3.59
N GLN A 43 -2.86 11.33 -4.80
CA GLN A 43 -2.92 12.58 -5.59
C GLN A 43 -4.35 12.98 -5.96
N GLU A 44 -5.25 12.02 -6.06
CA GLU A 44 -6.66 12.29 -6.36
C GLU A 44 -7.42 12.88 -5.17
N GLY A 45 -6.83 12.89 -3.98
CA GLY A 45 -7.40 13.56 -2.81
C GLY A 45 -8.65 12.91 -2.26
N LEU A 46 -8.65 11.58 -2.08
CA LEU A 46 -9.79 10.86 -1.53
C LEU A 46 -9.95 11.14 -0.04
N GLU A 47 -11.11 11.61 0.36
CA GLU A 47 -11.45 11.85 1.77
C GLU A 47 -11.94 10.55 2.44
N GLY A 48 -11.62 10.40 3.73
CA GLY A 48 -12.07 9.25 4.51
C GLY A 48 -11.34 7.96 4.19
N VAL A 49 -10.22 8.03 3.49
CA VAL A 49 -9.42 6.87 3.09
C VAL A 49 -8.03 6.98 3.69
N GLU A 50 -7.58 5.91 4.33
CA GLU A 50 -6.21 5.80 4.83
C GLU A 50 -5.37 5.02 3.80
N PHE A 51 -4.22 5.56 3.46
CA PHE A 51 -3.33 4.95 2.47
C PHE A 51 -2.06 4.44 3.12
N TYR A 52 -1.67 3.24 2.73
CA TYR A 52 -0.46 2.57 3.21
C TYR A 52 0.35 2.05 2.03
N ALA A 53 1.66 2.16 2.12
CA ALA A 53 2.58 1.53 1.17
C ALA A 53 3.46 0.54 1.91
N MET A 54 3.56 -0.67 1.41
CA MET A 54 4.41 -1.72 1.95
C MET A 54 5.36 -2.22 0.88
N ASN A 55 6.64 -2.28 1.19
CA ASN A 55 7.64 -2.73 0.24
C ASN A 55 8.85 -3.27 0.98
N THR A 56 9.55 -4.20 0.34
CA THR A 56 10.83 -4.69 0.82
C THR A 56 11.98 -3.74 0.46
N ASP A 57 11.82 -2.95 -0.61
CA ASP A 57 12.82 -2.00 -1.09
C ASP A 57 12.66 -0.66 -0.37
N LEU A 58 13.62 -0.35 0.50
CA LEU A 58 13.59 0.87 1.30
C LEU A 58 13.69 2.14 0.44
N GLN A 59 14.49 2.12 -0.61
CA GLN A 59 14.65 3.29 -1.47
C GLN A 59 13.36 3.60 -2.22
N ALA A 60 12.73 2.57 -2.78
CA ALA A 60 11.44 2.74 -3.47
C ALA A 60 10.37 3.23 -2.50
N LEU A 61 10.34 2.69 -1.29
CA LEU A 61 9.39 3.07 -0.27
C LEU A 61 9.58 4.53 0.17
N SER A 62 10.83 4.95 0.36
CA SER A 62 11.15 6.33 0.74
C SER A 62 10.76 7.34 -0.34
N ALA A 63 10.86 6.95 -1.60
CA ALA A 63 10.50 7.80 -2.73
C ALA A 63 8.98 7.84 -2.98
N CYS A 64 8.24 6.93 -2.40
CA CYS A 64 6.79 6.83 -2.59
C CYS A 64 6.07 7.95 -1.81
N ASN A 65 5.18 8.66 -2.48
CA ASN A 65 4.44 9.77 -1.85
C ASN A 65 3.14 9.27 -1.21
N VAL A 66 3.27 8.47 -0.17
CA VAL A 66 2.14 7.90 0.58
C VAL A 66 2.35 8.20 2.07
N PRO A 67 1.31 8.61 2.81
CA PRO A 67 1.50 9.07 4.20
C PRO A 67 1.93 7.99 5.18
N ASN A 68 1.54 6.73 4.97
CA ASN A 68 1.89 5.63 5.86
C ASN A 68 2.71 4.59 5.12
N LYS A 69 3.84 4.22 5.69
CA LYS A 69 4.79 3.29 5.04
C LYS A 69 5.22 2.21 6.00
N LEU A 70 5.33 0.98 5.50
CA LEU A 70 5.87 -0.14 6.24
C LEU A 70 6.89 -0.87 5.38
N GLN A 71 8.14 -0.93 5.85
CA GLN A 71 9.18 -1.72 5.22
C GLN A 71 8.99 -3.18 5.63
N LEU A 72 8.92 -4.07 4.65
CA LEU A 72 8.81 -5.51 4.88
C LEU A 72 10.17 -6.18 4.79
N GLY A 73 10.43 -7.10 5.70
CA GLY A 73 11.58 -7.98 5.62
C GLY A 73 12.93 -7.27 5.62
N ALA A 74 13.11 -6.25 6.46
CA ALA A 74 14.37 -5.51 6.52
C ALA A 74 15.56 -6.42 6.79
N LYS A 75 15.40 -7.44 7.62
CA LYS A 75 16.47 -8.39 7.93
C LYS A 75 16.71 -9.37 6.80
N VAL A 76 15.64 -9.86 6.18
CA VAL A 76 15.73 -10.85 5.09
C VAL A 76 16.38 -10.25 3.85
N THR A 77 16.09 -9.00 3.54
CA THR A 77 16.52 -8.36 2.30
C THR A 77 17.65 -7.35 2.49
N ASN A 78 17.99 -7.00 3.71
CA ASN A 78 18.90 -5.89 4.04
C ASN A 78 18.47 -4.55 3.41
N GLY A 79 17.15 -4.39 3.19
CA GLY A 79 16.59 -3.20 2.58
C GLY A 79 16.74 -3.11 1.07
N LEU A 80 17.23 -4.16 0.43
CA LEU A 80 17.51 -4.16 -1.02
C LEU A 80 16.33 -4.65 -1.88
N GLY A 81 15.23 -5.05 -1.23
CA GLY A 81 14.08 -5.55 -1.95
C GLY A 81 14.14 -7.04 -2.20
N ALA A 82 13.05 -7.60 -2.72
CA ALA A 82 12.93 -9.03 -2.98
C ALA A 82 13.51 -9.44 -4.35
N GLY A 83 13.86 -8.49 -5.21
CA GLY A 83 14.44 -8.75 -6.52
C GLY A 83 13.54 -9.62 -7.41
N SER A 84 12.22 -9.46 -7.30
CA SER A 84 11.22 -10.30 -8.00
C SER A 84 11.28 -11.77 -7.61
N ASN A 85 11.89 -12.11 -6.48
CA ASN A 85 11.94 -13.49 -5.97
C ASN A 85 10.76 -13.72 -5.03
N PRO A 86 9.77 -14.58 -5.41
CA PRO A 86 8.59 -14.79 -4.58
C PRO A 86 8.89 -15.36 -3.19
N GLU A 87 9.93 -16.18 -3.06
CA GLU A 87 10.31 -16.76 -1.77
C GLU A 87 10.84 -15.69 -0.80
N VAL A 88 11.66 -14.78 -1.30
CA VAL A 88 12.16 -13.66 -0.48
C VAL A 88 11.01 -12.75 -0.09
N GLY A 89 10.08 -12.46 -1.00
CA GLY A 89 8.90 -11.67 -0.72
C GLY A 89 8.02 -12.32 0.36
N ARG A 90 7.84 -13.63 0.28
CA ARG A 90 7.08 -14.38 1.28
C ARG A 90 7.72 -14.30 2.66
N ARG A 91 9.04 -14.47 2.73
CA ARG A 91 9.79 -14.37 3.99
C ARG A 91 9.71 -12.96 4.56
N ALA A 92 9.80 -11.96 3.70
CA ALA A 92 9.69 -10.57 4.10
C ALA A 92 8.33 -10.28 4.75
N ALA A 93 7.25 -10.77 4.15
CA ALA A 93 5.92 -10.61 4.69
C ALA A 93 5.77 -11.34 6.02
N LEU A 94 6.32 -12.55 6.15
CA LEU A 94 6.28 -13.32 7.38
C LEU A 94 7.05 -12.63 8.52
N GLU A 95 8.17 -11.98 8.22
CA GLU A 95 8.96 -11.23 9.20
C GLU A 95 8.13 -10.12 9.85
N ASN A 96 7.25 -9.50 9.09
CA ASN A 96 6.45 -8.36 9.54
C ASN A 96 4.96 -8.69 9.73
N THR A 97 4.62 -9.97 9.96
CA THR A 97 3.23 -10.40 10.10
C THR A 97 2.49 -9.61 11.17
N ASP A 98 3.09 -9.40 12.34
CA ASP A 98 2.44 -8.68 13.43
C ASP A 98 2.15 -7.22 13.05
N ASP A 99 3.09 -6.57 12.36
CA ASP A 99 2.92 -5.19 11.90
C ASP A 99 1.79 -5.09 10.89
N ILE A 100 1.72 -6.04 9.96
CA ILE A 100 0.66 -6.08 8.96
C ILE A 100 -0.71 -6.28 9.61
N VAL A 101 -0.81 -7.23 10.53
CA VAL A 101 -2.06 -7.50 11.26
C VAL A 101 -2.50 -6.25 12.04
N GLU A 102 -1.59 -5.57 12.69
CA GLU A 102 -1.90 -4.35 13.42
C GLU A 102 -2.52 -3.29 12.51
N ILE A 103 -1.97 -3.10 11.31
CA ILE A 103 -2.53 -2.16 10.35
C ILE A 103 -3.93 -2.56 9.91
N LEU A 104 -4.15 -3.85 9.64
CA LEU A 104 -5.43 -4.34 9.15
C LEU A 104 -6.55 -4.26 10.19
N VAL A 105 -6.24 -4.44 11.46
CA VAL A 105 -7.25 -4.43 12.53
C VAL A 105 -7.40 -3.08 13.23
N ALA A 106 -6.45 -2.18 13.08
CA ALA A 106 -6.55 -0.84 13.66
C ALA A 106 -7.69 -0.07 12.98
N SER A 107 -8.56 0.48 13.76
CA SER A 107 -9.71 1.23 13.23
C SER A 107 -9.59 2.72 13.55
#